data_b84d926df0127c1a2921eb271b76e7e9
#
_entry.id   b84d926df0127c1a2921eb271b76e7e9
#
_cell.length_a   1.000
_cell.length_b   1.000
_cell.length_c   1.000
_cell.angle_alpha   90.00
_cell.angle_beta   90.00
_cell.angle_gamma   90.00
#
_symmetry.space_group_name_H-M   'P 1'
#
loop_
_entity.id
_entity.type
_entity.pdbx_description
1 polymer ?
#
loop_
_entity_poly.entity_id
_entity_poly.type
_entity_poly.pdbx_seq_one_letter_code
_entity_poly.pdbx_strand_id
1 'polypeptide(L)'
;PARRNAAAVDMLLRSGARLAGMTNTDELMFSLNGENYHFGTPINPQAERHIPGGSSSGSAVAVSAGLVDFALGTDTGGSVRIPASYCGVYGFRPTYGAVPVDGVVPLAPSFDTIGWFARDPRVLCEVGRALVGTGDRAVDAPIRRIVIGKDLLAVMAPECREQVEPLIRRIAAFTESYREAEIAVDGLAEWMRVFRILQGSDVWRTHHQWIERVQPRFGPGVAERFAWSRTLKDRDIRQEQSARADIRRRLIDLLGDDGLIVLPTAPGPAPLRNTTGEKLEDWRGKTLQLCCIAGLGGLPQVTLPWARIGGLPIGLSVIAGPGRDVPLLQWVRHIARDLRAAQTIQT
;
A
#
# COMPACT_ATOMS: atom_id res chain seq x y z
N PRO A 1 -6.60 -26.13 -0.61
CA PRO A 1 -5.17 -25.86 -0.48
C PRO A 1 -4.52 -25.66 -1.84
N ALA A 2 -3.55 -24.74 -1.91
CA ALA A 2 -2.75 -24.55 -3.11
C ALA A 2 -1.97 -25.85 -3.43
N ARG A 3 -1.85 -26.19 -4.71
CA ARG A 3 -1.12 -27.39 -5.16
C ARG A 3 0.39 -27.12 -5.33
N ARG A 4 0.79 -25.86 -5.39
CA ARG A 4 2.18 -25.41 -5.53
C ARG A 4 2.34 -24.05 -4.85
N ASN A 5 3.56 -23.70 -4.50
CA ASN A 5 3.88 -22.36 -4.02
C ASN A 5 3.71 -21.30 -5.13
N ALA A 6 3.43 -20.07 -4.73
CA ALA A 6 3.63 -18.92 -5.62
C ALA A 6 5.12 -18.68 -5.86
N ALA A 7 5.48 -18.12 -7.02
CA ALA A 7 6.88 -17.86 -7.37
C ALA A 7 7.63 -17.05 -6.31
N ALA A 8 7.00 -16.01 -5.74
CA ALA A 8 7.59 -15.21 -4.68
C ALA A 8 7.89 -16.02 -3.40
N VAL A 9 7.04 -17.00 -3.05
CA VAL A 9 7.29 -17.90 -1.92
C VAL A 9 8.51 -18.77 -2.19
N ASP A 10 8.61 -19.35 -3.39
CA ASP A 10 9.77 -20.17 -3.76
C ASP A 10 11.07 -19.35 -3.80
N MET A 11 11.03 -18.08 -4.25
CA MET A 11 12.20 -17.19 -4.20
C MET A 11 12.68 -16.98 -2.77
N LEU A 12 11.79 -16.73 -1.83
CA LEU A 12 12.14 -16.53 -0.42
C LEU A 12 12.65 -17.81 0.23
N LEU A 13 12.04 -18.97 -0.04
CA LEU A 13 12.52 -20.26 0.47
C LEU A 13 13.94 -20.57 -0.04
N ARG A 14 14.22 -20.31 -1.32
CA ARG A 14 15.57 -20.42 -1.88
C ARG A 14 16.57 -19.45 -1.28
N SER A 15 16.12 -18.31 -0.79
CA SER A 15 16.94 -17.31 -0.08
C SER A 15 17.12 -17.63 1.42
N GLY A 16 16.67 -18.80 1.89
CA GLY A 16 16.86 -19.26 3.26
C GLY A 16 15.73 -18.89 4.22
N ALA A 17 14.63 -18.30 3.75
CA ALA A 17 13.45 -18.05 4.60
C ALA A 17 12.75 -19.37 4.96
N ARG A 18 12.03 -19.36 6.10
CA ARG A 18 11.20 -20.49 6.52
C ARG A 18 9.73 -20.08 6.49
N LEU A 19 8.88 -20.94 5.93
CA LEU A 19 7.44 -20.75 5.97
C LEU A 19 6.92 -21.05 7.39
N ALA A 20 6.41 -20.03 8.07
CA ALA A 20 5.84 -20.15 9.41
C ALA A 20 4.35 -20.49 9.39
N GLY A 21 3.62 -20.04 8.37
CA GLY A 21 2.18 -20.28 8.26
C GLY A 21 1.51 -19.45 7.18
N MET A 22 0.19 -19.49 7.18
CA MET A 22 -0.69 -18.68 6.32
C MET A 22 -1.54 -17.76 7.19
N THR A 23 -1.89 -16.61 6.66
CA THR A 23 -2.64 -15.58 7.38
C THR A 23 -3.99 -15.31 6.73
N ASN A 24 -4.93 -14.77 7.52
CA ASN A 24 -6.23 -14.32 7.03
C ASN A 24 -6.08 -13.08 6.15
N THR A 25 -6.92 -12.98 5.12
CA THR A 25 -7.04 -11.78 4.25
C THR A 25 -8.51 -11.39 4.15
N ASP A 26 -8.81 -10.20 3.65
CA ASP A 26 -10.17 -9.87 3.25
C ASP A 26 -10.63 -10.78 2.11
N GLU A 27 -11.93 -10.99 2.01
CA GLU A 27 -12.55 -11.86 1.01
C GLU A 27 -12.14 -11.43 -0.41
N LEU A 28 -11.53 -12.37 -1.15
CA LEU A 28 -10.95 -12.13 -2.47
C LEU A 28 -10.09 -10.86 -2.58
N MET A 29 -9.51 -10.41 -1.46
CA MET A 29 -8.66 -9.22 -1.37
C MET A 29 -9.36 -7.90 -1.79
N PHE A 30 -10.70 -7.90 -1.90
CA PHE A 30 -11.48 -6.79 -2.43
C PHE A 30 -12.04 -5.87 -1.34
N SER A 31 -11.21 -5.58 -0.32
CA SER A 31 -11.49 -4.62 0.76
C SER A 31 -10.18 -4.03 1.29
N LEU A 32 -10.26 -2.95 2.10
CA LEU A 32 -9.14 -2.33 2.81
C LEU A 32 -9.35 -2.30 4.33
N ASN A 33 -10.38 -2.99 4.83
CA ASN A 33 -10.74 -2.93 6.25
C ASN A 33 -10.02 -3.98 7.11
N GLY A 34 -9.78 -5.18 6.57
CA GLY A 34 -9.31 -6.31 7.35
C GLY A 34 -10.43 -7.05 8.11
N GLU A 35 -11.68 -6.81 7.75
CA GLU A 35 -12.87 -7.46 8.31
C GLU A 35 -13.40 -8.49 7.33
N ASN A 36 -13.06 -9.77 7.54
CA ASN A 36 -13.53 -10.85 6.69
C ASN A 36 -14.83 -11.43 7.25
N TYR A 37 -15.89 -11.45 6.44
CA TYR A 37 -17.20 -11.96 6.83
C TYR A 37 -17.20 -13.44 7.21
N HIS A 38 -16.38 -14.26 6.54
CA HIS A 38 -16.36 -15.72 6.72
C HIS A 38 -15.34 -16.18 7.77
N PHE A 39 -14.22 -15.45 7.93
CA PHE A 39 -13.09 -15.87 8.78
C PHE A 39 -12.79 -14.91 9.93
N GLY A 40 -13.61 -13.87 10.09
CA GLY A 40 -13.48 -12.90 11.16
C GLY A 40 -12.37 -11.87 10.91
N THR A 41 -12.12 -11.06 11.93
CA THR A 41 -11.19 -9.92 11.89
C THR A 41 -9.99 -10.21 12.78
N PRO A 42 -8.76 -10.22 12.26
CA PRO A 42 -7.56 -10.29 13.09
C PRO A 42 -7.51 -9.11 14.07
N ILE A 43 -7.10 -9.36 15.31
CA ILE A 43 -6.98 -8.32 16.34
C ILE A 43 -5.74 -7.48 16.05
N ASN A 44 -5.93 -6.16 15.90
CA ASN A 44 -4.81 -5.23 15.72
C ASN A 44 -4.02 -5.08 17.02
N PRO A 45 -2.74 -5.53 17.10
CA PRO A 45 -1.98 -5.51 18.34
C PRO A 45 -1.68 -4.09 18.86
N GLN A 46 -1.76 -3.09 18.00
CA GLN A 46 -1.52 -1.69 18.33
C GLN A 46 -2.78 -0.95 18.77
N ALA A 47 -3.96 -1.51 18.48
CA ALA A 47 -5.25 -0.85 18.70
C ALA A 47 -6.40 -1.89 18.63
N GLU A 48 -6.61 -2.68 19.69
CA GLU A 48 -7.55 -3.85 19.71
C GLU A 48 -8.98 -3.53 19.27
N ARG A 49 -9.45 -2.32 19.56
CA ARG A 49 -10.81 -1.85 19.21
C ARG A 49 -10.92 -1.34 17.78
N HIS A 50 -9.82 -1.24 17.04
CA HIS A 50 -9.74 -0.69 15.70
C HIS A 50 -9.49 -1.79 14.67
N ILE A 51 -9.86 -1.52 13.42
CA ILE A 51 -9.59 -2.45 12.32
C ILE A 51 -8.08 -2.56 12.08
N PRO A 52 -7.58 -3.75 11.66
CA PRO A 52 -6.17 -3.91 11.31
C PRO A 52 -5.82 -3.31 9.95
N GLY A 53 -6.83 -2.91 9.15
CA GLY A 53 -6.66 -2.64 7.74
C GLY A 53 -6.52 -3.91 6.91
N GLY A 54 -6.78 -3.78 5.62
CA GLY A 54 -6.81 -4.90 4.65
C GLY A 54 -6.27 -4.50 3.29
N SER A 55 -6.26 -5.46 2.41
CA SER A 55 -6.77 -6.82 2.52
C SER A 55 -5.79 -7.80 3.21
N SER A 56 -4.48 -7.52 3.27
CA SER A 56 -3.46 -8.40 3.88
C SER A 56 -3.40 -8.24 5.41
N SER A 57 -4.58 -8.28 6.06
CA SER A 57 -4.78 -7.98 7.47
C SER A 57 -3.99 -8.90 8.41
N GLY A 58 -4.12 -10.21 8.24
CA GLY A 58 -3.43 -11.19 9.08
C GLY A 58 -1.92 -11.12 8.95
N SER A 59 -1.39 -10.79 7.77
CA SER A 59 0.06 -10.62 7.54
C SER A 59 0.61 -9.42 8.33
N ALA A 60 -0.07 -8.28 8.29
CA ALA A 60 0.32 -7.10 9.07
C ALA A 60 0.23 -7.36 10.57
N VAL A 61 -0.85 -8.02 11.02
CA VAL A 61 -1.06 -8.40 12.43
C VAL A 61 0.03 -9.36 12.91
N ALA A 62 0.35 -10.41 12.13
CA ALA A 62 1.39 -11.37 12.50
C ALA A 62 2.77 -10.72 12.68
N VAL A 63 3.13 -9.79 11.80
CA VAL A 63 4.37 -9.00 11.90
C VAL A 63 4.30 -8.06 13.09
N SER A 64 3.22 -7.31 13.28
CA SER A 64 3.04 -6.36 14.38
C SER A 64 3.07 -7.04 15.74
N ALA A 65 2.47 -8.24 15.87
CA ALA A 65 2.47 -9.06 17.08
C ALA A 65 3.83 -9.76 17.36
N GLY A 66 4.78 -9.68 16.46
CA GLY A 66 6.08 -10.34 16.62
C GLY A 66 6.09 -11.85 16.37
N LEU A 67 5.06 -12.39 15.75
CA LEU A 67 4.96 -13.82 15.46
C LEU A 67 5.89 -14.26 14.34
N VAL A 68 6.22 -13.36 13.43
CA VAL A 68 7.14 -13.57 12.30
C VAL A 68 8.01 -12.33 12.08
N ASP A 69 9.16 -12.51 11.42
CA ASP A 69 10.07 -11.40 11.08
C ASP A 69 9.50 -10.55 9.94
N PHE A 70 8.89 -11.20 8.95
CA PHE A 70 8.22 -10.57 7.84
C PHE A 70 7.01 -11.42 7.38
N ALA A 71 6.13 -10.83 6.59
CA ALA A 71 5.04 -11.54 5.94
C ALA A 71 4.79 -10.98 4.54
N LEU A 72 4.38 -11.84 3.60
CA LEU A 72 3.92 -11.42 2.29
C LEU A 72 2.48 -10.93 2.34
N GLY A 73 2.15 -10.04 1.42
CA GLY A 73 0.79 -9.61 1.11
C GLY A 73 0.66 -9.28 -0.36
N THR A 74 -0.54 -8.90 -0.79
CA THR A 74 -0.78 -8.34 -2.12
C THR A 74 -1.28 -6.90 -1.99
N ASP A 75 -0.93 -6.05 -2.95
CA ASP A 75 -1.36 -4.66 -2.97
C ASP A 75 -1.86 -4.28 -4.35
N THR A 76 -3.16 -4.12 -4.48
CA THR A 76 -3.83 -3.59 -5.66
C THR A 76 -4.16 -2.11 -5.46
N GLY A 77 -4.88 -1.79 -4.39
CA GLY A 77 -5.34 -0.44 -4.05
C GLY A 77 -4.91 0.06 -2.67
N GLY A 78 -3.88 -0.55 -2.06
CA GLY A 78 -3.39 -0.19 -0.73
C GLY A 78 -3.32 -1.36 0.24
N SER A 79 -3.53 -2.58 -0.23
CA SER A 79 -3.74 -3.77 0.62
C SER A 79 -2.50 -4.27 1.39
N VAL A 80 -1.32 -3.69 1.19
CA VAL A 80 -0.15 -3.79 2.07
C VAL A 80 0.02 -2.50 2.86
N ARG A 81 -0.10 -1.37 2.20
CA ARG A 81 0.19 -0.05 2.77
C ARG A 81 -0.76 0.33 3.92
N ILE A 82 -2.05 0.09 3.76
CA ILE A 82 -3.06 0.42 4.77
C ILE A 82 -2.92 -0.45 6.03
N PRO A 83 -2.87 -1.80 5.95
CA PRO A 83 -2.64 -2.58 7.16
C PRO A 83 -1.28 -2.32 7.80
N ALA A 84 -0.23 -1.97 7.03
CA ALA A 84 1.04 -1.51 7.60
C ALA A 84 0.88 -0.24 8.43
N SER A 85 0.14 0.75 7.92
CA SER A 85 -0.17 2.00 8.61
C SER A 85 -0.90 1.75 9.93
N TYR A 86 -1.96 0.94 9.90
CA TYR A 86 -2.84 0.72 11.05
C TYR A 86 -2.24 -0.22 12.11
N CYS A 87 -1.38 -1.15 11.70
CA CYS A 87 -0.68 -2.06 12.60
C CYS A 87 0.71 -1.56 13.03
N GLY A 88 1.14 -0.37 12.61
CA GLY A 88 2.39 0.25 13.04
C GLY A 88 3.64 -0.53 12.60
N VAL A 89 3.65 -1.05 11.38
CA VAL A 89 4.79 -1.77 10.78
C VAL A 89 5.17 -1.15 9.44
N TYR A 90 6.38 -1.45 8.95
CA TYR A 90 6.74 -1.11 7.58
C TYR A 90 5.96 -1.98 6.61
N GLY A 91 5.45 -1.38 5.54
CA GLY A 91 4.84 -2.07 4.41
C GLY A 91 5.43 -1.58 3.10
N PHE A 92 5.75 -2.48 2.20
CA PHE A 92 6.31 -2.15 0.90
C PHE A 92 5.44 -2.67 -0.23
N ARG A 93 5.02 -1.77 -1.11
CA ARG A 93 4.48 -2.05 -2.43
C ARG A 93 5.59 -1.85 -3.45
N PRO A 94 6.05 -2.87 -4.21
CA PRO A 94 7.06 -2.69 -5.23
C PRO A 94 6.52 -2.02 -6.51
N THR A 95 7.42 -1.65 -7.40
CA THR A 95 7.11 -1.31 -8.79
C THR A 95 6.26 -2.42 -9.40
N TYR A 96 5.22 -2.04 -10.15
CA TYR A 96 4.38 -3.00 -10.86
C TYR A 96 5.21 -3.89 -11.78
N GLY A 97 5.06 -5.20 -11.63
CA GLY A 97 5.80 -6.21 -12.40
C GLY A 97 7.22 -6.49 -11.89
N ALA A 98 7.70 -5.84 -10.82
CA ALA A 98 9.03 -6.10 -10.25
C ALA A 98 9.11 -7.45 -9.53
N VAL A 99 8.02 -7.94 -8.97
CA VAL A 99 7.92 -9.26 -8.33
C VAL A 99 6.94 -10.13 -9.12
N PRO A 100 7.29 -11.38 -9.48
CA PRO A 100 6.40 -12.25 -10.24
C PRO A 100 5.18 -12.63 -9.43
N VAL A 101 3.99 -12.56 -10.06
CA VAL A 101 2.69 -12.87 -9.44
C VAL A 101 2.20 -14.30 -9.75
N ASP A 102 3.03 -15.14 -10.36
CA ASP A 102 2.68 -16.52 -10.70
C ASP A 102 2.30 -17.31 -9.46
N GLY A 103 1.14 -17.99 -9.51
CA GLY A 103 0.59 -18.76 -8.40
C GLY A 103 -0.17 -17.94 -7.35
N VAL A 104 -0.35 -16.63 -7.56
CA VAL A 104 -1.20 -15.76 -6.74
C VAL A 104 -2.58 -15.67 -7.37
N VAL A 105 -3.64 -15.71 -6.54
CA VAL A 105 -5.00 -15.42 -6.99
C VAL A 105 -5.08 -13.94 -7.35
N PRO A 106 -5.41 -13.58 -8.61
CA PRO A 106 -5.47 -12.17 -9.01
C PRO A 106 -6.73 -11.49 -8.47
N LEU A 107 -6.67 -10.18 -8.27
CA LEU A 107 -7.84 -9.32 -8.08
C LEU A 107 -8.05 -8.42 -9.31
N ALA A 108 -7.08 -7.57 -9.62
CA ALA A 108 -7.06 -6.68 -10.77
C ALA A 108 -5.65 -6.69 -11.39
N PRO A 109 -5.39 -7.57 -12.38
CA PRO A 109 -4.04 -7.85 -12.88
C PRO A 109 -3.23 -6.64 -13.33
N SER A 110 -3.88 -5.56 -13.78
CA SER A 110 -3.17 -4.34 -14.19
C SER A 110 -2.65 -3.48 -13.02
N PHE A 111 -2.96 -3.87 -11.77
CA PHE A 111 -2.58 -3.14 -10.55
C PHE A 111 -1.91 -4.04 -9.51
N ASP A 112 -2.16 -5.35 -9.55
CA ASP A 112 -1.73 -6.29 -8.53
C ASP A 112 -0.21 -6.34 -8.41
N THR A 113 0.28 -6.27 -7.16
CA THR A 113 1.68 -6.50 -6.82
C THR A 113 1.78 -7.39 -5.58
N ILE A 114 2.86 -8.15 -5.47
CA ILE A 114 3.21 -8.80 -4.20
C ILE A 114 4.07 -7.83 -3.41
N GLY A 115 3.60 -7.44 -2.23
CA GLY A 115 4.34 -6.64 -1.29
C GLY A 115 4.62 -7.41 0.00
N TRP A 116 5.23 -6.73 0.98
CA TRP A 116 5.59 -7.37 2.25
C TRP A 116 5.62 -6.39 3.40
N PHE A 117 5.60 -6.95 4.60
CA PHE A 117 5.64 -6.26 5.88
C PHE A 117 6.87 -6.67 6.67
N ALA A 118 7.44 -5.76 7.45
CA ALA A 118 8.47 -6.04 8.45
C ALA A 118 8.41 -5.03 9.60
N ARG A 119 8.89 -5.42 10.81
CA ARG A 119 9.10 -4.47 11.91
C ARG A 119 10.43 -3.74 11.81
N ASP A 120 11.41 -4.34 11.15
CA ASP A 120 12.76 -3.80 11.00
C ASP A 120 13.01 -3.43 9.53
N PRO A 121 13.45 -2.20 9.23
CA PRO A 121 13.74 -1.78 7.86
C PRO A 121 14.90 -2.58 7.23
N ARG A 122 15.76 -3.24 8.03
CA ARG A 122 16.78 -4.15 7.50
C ARG A 122 16.13 -5.39 6.90
N VAL A 123 15.20 -6.01 7.64
CA VAL A 123 14.44 -7.18 7.15
C VAL A 123 13.60 -6.78 5.92
N LEU A 124 12.99 -5.58 5.94
CA LEU A 124 12.25 -5.07 4.77
C LEU A 124 13.14 -5.01 3.51
N CYS A 125 14.39 -4.54 3.66
CA CYS A 125 15.39 -4.48 2.58
C CYS A 125 15.86 -5.88 2.14
N GLU A 126 16.08 -6.81 3.07
CA GLU A 126 16.55 -8.17 2.76
C GLU A 126 15.52 -8.94 1.95
N VAL A 127 14.24 -8.85 2.35
CA VAL A 127 13.13 -9.40 1.56
C VAL A 127 13.07 -8.76 0.17
N GLY A 128 13.27 -7.44 0.07
CA GLY A 128 13.33 -6.74 -1.19
C GLY A 128 14.42 -7.24 -2.12
N ARG A 129 15.62 -7.48 -1.60
CA ARG A 129 16.74 -8.06 -2.39
C ARG A 129 16.42 -9.46 -2.90
N ALA A 130 15.74 -10.28 -2.07
CA ALA A 130 15.35 -11.62 -2.45
C ALA A 130 14.26 -11.64 -3.55
N LEU A 131 13.32 -10.70 -3.54
CA LEU A 131 12.16 -10.69 -4.44
C LEU A 131 12.35 -9.83 -5.69
N VAL A 132 12.98 -8.66 -5.55
CA VAL A 132 13.21 -7.73 -6.67
C VAL A 132 14.56 -7.99 -7.34
N GLY A 133 15.49 -8.61 -6.59
CA GLY A 133 16.86 -8.82 -7.04
C GLY A 133 17.75 -7.59 -6.83
N THR A 134 19.03 -7.76 -7.15
CA THR A 134 20.00 -6.66 -7.13
C THR A 134 20.11 -5.97 -8.49
N GLY A 135 19.22 -6.29 -9.41
CA GLY A 135 19.15 -5.99 -10.84
C GLY A 135 20.17 -4.98 -11.38
N ASP A 136 20.75 -5.25 -12.55
CA ASP A 136 21.65 -4.35 -13.29
C ASP A 136 21.06 -2.97 -13.64
N ARG A 137 19.81 -2.71 -13.21
CA ARG A 137 19.11 -1.43 -13.32
C ARG A 137 19.11 -0.64 -12.02
N ALA A 138 19.85 -1.02 -11.01
CA ALA A 138 20.11 -0.15 -9.89
C ALA A 138 20.92 1.06 -10.42
N VAL A 139 20.17 2.02 -10.95
CA VAL A 139 20.72 3.38 -11.08
C VAL A 139 21.05 3.76 -9.64
N ASP A 140 22.34 3.75 -9.31
CA ASP A 140 22.90 4.11 -7.99
C ASP A 140 22.70 5.61 -7.67
N ALA A 141 21.79 6.27 -8.36
CA ALA A 141 21.46 7.66 -8.08
C ALA A 141 20.84 7.75 -6.68
N PRO A 142 21.50 8.46 -5.76
CA PRO A 142 20.96 8.66 -4.42
C PRO A 142 19.64 9.43 -4.47
N ILE A 143 18.78 9.21 -3.50
CA ILE A 143 17.59 10.04 -3.30
C ILE A 143 18.04 11.39 -2.77
N ARG A 144 17.73 12.47 -3.51
CA ARG A 144 18.20 13.83 -3.23
C ARG A 144 17.09 14.83 -3.01
N ARG A 145 15.88 14.56 -3.50
CA ARG A 145 14.76 15.51 -3.48
C ARG A 145 13.50 14.92 -2.89
N ILE A 146 12.77 15.77 -2.17
CA ILE A 146 11.43 15.43 -1.69
C ILE A 146 10.40 16.40 -2.25
N VAL A 147 9.28 15.85 -2.72
CA VAL A 147 8.07 16.59 -3.06
C VAL A 147 7.02 16.30 -2.00
N ILE A 148 6.58 17.31 -1.27
CA ILE A 148 5.50 17.22 -0.29
C ILE A 148 4.19 17.52 -1.01
N GLY A 149 3.29 16.56 -1.09
CA GLY A 149 1.99 16.73 -1.74
C GLY A 149 1.02 17.52 -0.87
N LYS A 150 0.77 18.80 -1.20
CA LYS A 150 -0.17 19.66 -0.45
C LYS A 150 -1.60 19.13 -0.50
N ASP A 151 -2.05 18.76 -1.69
CA ASP A 151 -3.35 18.14 -1.93
C ASP A 151 -3.50 16.79 -1.21
N LEU A 152 -2.40 16.05 -1.07
CA LEU A 152 -2.39 14.77 -0.35
C LEU A 152 -2.51 14.97 1.17
N LEU A 153 -1.85 15.98 1.71
CA LEU A 153 -1.97 16.35 3.13
C LEU A 153 -3.35 16.93 3.45
N ALA A 154 -3.98 17.62 2.50
CA ALA A 154 -5.32 18.17 2.66
C ALA A 154 -6.43 17.11 2.81
N VAL A 155 -6.15 15.84 2.47
CA VAL A 155 -7.08 14.72 2.71
C VAL A 155 -7.22 14.39 4.20
N MET A 156 -6.20 14.69 5.00
CA MET A 156 -6.23 14.50 6.45
C MET A 156 -7.12 15.54 7.14
N ALA A 157 -7.70 15.17 8.27
CA ALA A 157 -8.29 16.16 9.17
C ALA A 157 -7.19 17.12 9.67
N PRO A 158 -7.50 18.44 9.86
CA PRO A 158 -6.50 19.43 10.23
C PRO A 158 -5.67 19.05 11.47
N GLU A 159 -6.31 18.54 12.50
CA GLU A 159 -5.69 18.10 13.75
C GLU A 159 -4.73 16.91 13.57
N CYS A 160 -5.01 16.04 12.61
CA CYS A 160 -4.12 14.94 12.24
C CYS A 160 -2.92 15.45 11.44
N ARG A 161 -3.15 16.38 10.52
CA ARG A 161 -2.11 16.99 9.68
C ARG A 161 -1.08 17.73 10.53
N GLU A 162 -1.52 18.55 11.48
CA GLU A 162 -0.65 19.31 12.40
C GLU A 162 0.31 18.40 13.18
N GLN A 163 -0.13 17.19 13.53
CA GLN A 163 0.71 16.24 14.26
C GLN A 163 1.74 15.52 13.39
N VAL A 164 1.50 15.37 12.08
CA VAL A 164 2.43 14.67 11.17
C VAL A 164 3.36 15.61 10.41
N GLU A 165 3.00 16.89 10.22
CA GLU A 165 3.83 17.87 9.50
C GLU A 165 5.25 18.01 10.06
N PRO A 166 5.50 18.08 11.38
CA PRO A 166 6.86 18.15 11.92
C PRO A 166 7.72 16.96 11.52
N LEU A 167 7.15 15.76 11.48
CA LEU A 167 7.85 14.56 11.05
C LEU A 167 8.13 14.58 9.54
N ILE A 168 7.19 15.06 8.73
CA ILE A 168 7.40 15.23 7.27
C ILE A 168 8.57 16.18 7.01
N ARG A 169 8.63 17.33 7.70
CA ARG A 169 9.75 18.27 7.59
C ARG A 169 11.07 17.65 8.03
N ARG A 170 11.04 16.83 9.09
CA ARG A 170 12.23 16.10 9.55
C ARG A 170 12.68 15.05 8.54
N ILE A 171 11.76 14.34 7.89
CA ILE A 171 12.09 13.41 6.79
C ILE A 171 12.69 14.16 5.61
N ALA A 172 12.13 15.31 5.26
CA ALA A 172 12.62 16.15 4.17
C ALA A 172 14.05 16.68 4.41
N ALA A 173 14.43 16.90 5.67
CA ALA A 173 15.77 17.34 6.05
C ALA A 173 16.88 16.28 5.80
N PHE A 174 16.53 15.03 5.49
CA PHE A 174 17.49 13.99 5.05
C PHE A 174 17.80 14.04 3.55
N THR A 175 17.31 15.04 2.83
CA THR A 175 17.58 15.23 1.40
C THR A 175 18.18 16.62 1.13
N GLU A 176 18.79 16.77 -0.04
CA GLU A 176 19.46 18.01 -0.43
C GLU A 176 18.46 19.17 -0.63
N SER A 177 17.25 18.84 -1.06
CA SER A 177 16.17 19.82 -1.26
C SER A 177 14.79 19.22 -1.09
N TYR A 178 13.83 20.09 -0.74
CA TYR A 178 12.42 19.73 -0.79
C TYR A 178 11.58 20.88 -1.32
N ARG A 179 10.42 20.55 -1.87
CA ARG A 179 9.40 21.51 -2.29
C ARG A 179 8.01 20.99 -2.02
N GLU A 180 7.06 21.89 -1.90
CA GLU A 180 5.65 21.57 -1.88
C GLU A 180 5.06 21.68 -3.29
N ALA A 181 4.16 20.76 -3.64
CA ALA A 181 3.47 20.77 -4.92
C ALA A 181 2.08 20.15 -4.83
N GLU A 182 1.22 20.49 -5.76
CA GLU A 182 0.02 19.72 -6.06
C GLU A 182 0.40 18.53 -6.92
N ILE A 183 0.04 17.33 -6.45
CA ILE A 183 0.35 16.07 -7.14
C ILE A 183 -0.73 15.77 -8.17
N ALA A 184 -2.00 15.77 -7.75
CA ALA A 184 -3.15 15.48 -8.60
C ALA A 184 -3.80 16.77 -9.09
N VAL A 185 -3.28 17.35 -10.18
CA VAL A 185 -3.77 18.64 -10.74
C VAL A 185 -5.24 18.60 -11.19
N ASP A 186 -5.74 17.42 -11.56
CA ASP A 186 -7.13 17.20 -11.94
C ASP A 186 -8.00 16.83 -10.72
N GLY A 187 -7.40 16.82 -9.54
CA GLY A 187 -8.02 16.44 -8.28
C GLY A 187 -7.95 14.94 -7.97
N LEU A 188 -7.73 14.63 -6.69
CA LEU A 188 -7.61 13.25 -6.19
C LEU A 188 -8.89 12.41 -6.40
N ALA A 189 -10.06 13.04 -6.37
CA ALA A 189 -11.33 12.38 -6.63
C ALA A 189 -11.39 11.84 -8.07
N GLU A 190 -10.88 12.58 -9.03
CA GLU A 190 -10.82 12.17 -10.43
C GLU A 190 -9.81 11.01 -10.62
N TRP A 191 -8.62 11.11 -10.01
CA TRP A 191 -7.65 10.01 -10.05
C TRP A 191 -8.21 8.73 -9.42
N MET A 192 -8.91 8.85 -8.30
CA MET A 192 -9.61 7.70 -7.69
C MET A 192 -10.71 7.16 -8.61
N ARG A 193 -11.46 8.00 -9.31
CA ARG A 193 -12.49 7.57 -10.27
C ARG A 193 -11.86 6.74 -11.40
N VAL A 194 -10.77 7.23 -12.00
CA VAL A 194 -10.01 6.51 -13.03
C VAL A 194 -9.53 5.16 -12.50
N PHE A 195 -8.91 5.15 -11.31
CA PHE A 195 -8.46 3.92 -10.67
C PHE A 195 -9.60 2.91 -10.48
N ARG A 196 -10.73 3.35 -9.90
CA ARG A 196 -11.86 2.46 -9.60
C ARG A 196 -12.45 1.84 -10.86
N ILE A 197 -12.61 2.60 -11.93
CA ILE A 197 -13.17 2.08 -13.19
C ILE A 197 -12.24 1.03 -13.79
N LEU A 198 -10.95 1.31 -13.87
CA LEU A 198 -9.96 0.36 -14.40
C LEU A 198 -9.87 -0.90 -13.52
N GLN A 199 -9.81 -0.74 -12.20
CA GLN A 199 -9.80 -1.86 -11.25
C GLN A 199 -11.08 -2.69 -11.37
N GLY A 200 -12.25 -2.07 -11.35
CA GLY A 200 -13.53 -2.79 -11.43
C GLY A 200 -13.71 -3.55 -12.74
N SER A 201 -13.27 -2.98 -13.87
CA SER A 201 -13.25 -3.66 -15.16
C SER A 201 -12.33 -4.89 -15.14
N ASP A 202 -11.13 -4.76 -14.54
CA ASP A 202 -10.20 -5.88 -14.38
C ASP A 202 -10.78 -6.98 -13.48
N VAL A 203 -11.35 -6.59 -12.34
CA VAL A 203 -11.99 -7.51 -11.39
C VAL A 203 -13.08 -8.34 -12.07
N TRP A 204 -13.98 -7.67 -12.80
CA TRP A 204 -15.05 -8.39 -13.49
C TRP A 204 -14.50 -9.32 -14.55
N ARG A 205 -13.59 -8.87 -15.40
CA ARG A 205 -12.95 -9.68 -16.42
C ARG A 205 -12.25 -10.93 -15.86
N THR A 206 -11.64 -10.78 -14.69
CA THR A 206 -10.91 -11.87 -14.01
C THR A 206 -11.84 -12.90 -13.37
N HIS A 207 -12.94 -12.46 -12.75
CA HIS A 207 -13.72 -13.33 -11.89
C HIS A 207 -15.11 -13.72 -12.43
N HIS A 208 -15.64 -13.07 -13.47
CA HIS A 208 -17.03 -13.27 -13.93
C HIS A 208 -17.38 -14.71 -14.21
N GLN A 209 -16.53 -15.46 -14.92
CA GLN A 209 -16.82 -16.86 -15.28
C GLN A 209 -16.98 -17.76 -14.03
N TRP A 210 -16.11 -17.54 -13.04
CA TRP A 210 -16.21 -18.27 -11.78
C TRP A 210 -17.45 -17.84 -10.98
N ILE A 211 -17.72 -16.55 -10.88
CA ILE A 211 -18.88 -16.00 -10.17
C ILE A 211 -20.18 -16.52 -10.79
N GLU A 212 -20.32 -16.48 -12.12
CA GLU A 212 -21.51 -16.92 -12.83
C GLU A 212 -21.74 -18.44 -12.71
N ARG A 213 -20.66 -19.23 -12.69
CA ARG A 213 -20.73 -20.69 -12.56
C ARG A 213 -21.01 -21.13 -11.13
N VAL A 214 -20.36 -20.53 -10.13
CA VAL A 214 -20.37 -21.00 -8.73
C VAL A 214 -21.41 -20.27 -7.88
N GLN A 215 -21.78 -19.03 -8.26
CA GLN A 215 -22.69 -18.15 -7.53
C GLN A 215 -22.34 -18.07 -6.03
N PRO A 216 -21.08 -17.66 -5.71
CA PRO A 216 -20.60 -17.67 -4.33
C PRO A 216 -21.39 -16.68 -3.47
N ARG A 217 -21.56 -17.02 -2.20
CA ARG A 217 -22.14 -16.12 -1.22
C ARG A 217 -21.05 -15.17 -0.70
N PHE A 218 -20.99 -13.97 -1.23
CA PHE A 218 -20.11 -12.93 -0.75
C PHE A 218 -20.60 -12.28 0.54
N GLY A 219 -19.68 -11.83 1.37
CA GLY A 219 -19.97 -10.98 2.50
C GLY A 219 -20.40 -9.56 2.08
N PRO A 220 -21.10 -8.84 2.98
CA PRO A 220 -21.47 -7.45 2.75
C PRO A 220 -20.28 -6.57 2.37
N GLY A 221 -20.48 -5.60 1.50
CA GLY A 221 -19.47 -4.72 0.96
C GLY A 221 -18.65 -5.36 -0.18
N VAL A 222 -18.32 -6.65 -0.12
CA VAL A 222 -17.68 -7.38 -1.23
C VAL A 222 -18.71 -7.70 -2.31
N ALA A 223 -19.90 -8.15 -1.92
CA ALA A 223 -21.02 -8.39 -2.84
C ALA A 223 -21.33 -7.17 -3.69
N GLU A 224 -21.47 -6.00 -3.06
CA GLU A 224 -21.80 -4.74 -3.74
C GLU A 224 -20.67 -4.30 -4.69
N ARG A 225 -19.41 -4.52 -4.31
CA ARG A 225 -18.26 -4.21 -5.19
C ARG A 225 -18.22 -5.09 -6.42
N PHE A 226 -18.50 -6.40 -6.29
CA PHE A 226 -18.62 -7.28 -7.46
C PHE A 226 -19.84 -6.95 -8.31
N ALA A 227 -20.98 -6.64 -7.69
CA ALA A 227 -22.17 -6.19 -8.42
C ALA A 227 -21.90 -4.90 -9.21
N TRP A 228 -21.22 -3.93 -8.61
CA TRP A 228 -20.79 -2.73 -9.30
C TRP A 228 -19.78 -3.03 -10.43
N SER A 229 -18.78 -3.89 -10.19
CA SER A 229 -17.81 -4.30 -11.22
C SER A 229 -18.50 -4.92 -12.44
N ARG A 230 -19.59 -5.67 -12.21
CA ARG A 230 -20.41 -6.24 -13.29
C ARG A 230 -21.02 -5.17 -14.19
N THR A 231 -21.37 -3.99 -13.66
CA THR A 231 -21.92 -2.89 -14.46
C THR A 231 -20.92 -2.33 -15.46
N LEU A 232 -19.63 -2.62 -15.30
CA LEU A 232 -18.55 -2.16 -16.17
C LEU A 232 -18.19 -3.15 -17.30
N LYS A 233 -18.89 -4.30 -17.41
CA LYS A 233 -18.54 -5.39 -18.34
C LYS A 233 -18.39 -4.96 -19.80
N ASP A 234 -19.29 -4.10 -20.26
CA ASP A 234 -19.35 -3.62 -21.65
C ASP A 234 -18.90 -2.16 -21.79
N ARG A 235 -18.32 -1.58 -20.72
CA ARG A 235 -17.87 -0.19 -20.71
C ARG A 235 -16.61 -0.03 -21.55
N ASP A 236 -16.62 0.98 -22.42
CA ASP A 236 -15.37 1.46 -23.04
C ASP A 236 -14.53 2.22 -22.00
N ILE A 237 -13.36 1.71 -21.71
CA ILE A 237 -12.42 2.25 -20.71
C ILE A 237 -11.19 2.93 -21.33
N ARG A 238 -11.21 3.21 -22.62
CA ARG A 238 -10.05 3.82 -23.33
C ARG A 238 -9.72 5.21 -22.79
N GLN A 239 -10.74 5.97 -22.38
CA GLN A 239 -10.53 7.28 -21.75
C GLN A 239 -9.78 7.14 -20.43
N GLU A 240 -10.18 6.20 -19.56
CA GLU A 240 -9.50 5.95 -18.29
C GLU A 240 -8.10 5.38 -18.48
N GLN A 241 -7.87 4.58 -19.51
CA GLN A 241 -6.52 4.11 -19.88
C GLN A 241 -5.61 5.25 -20.32
N SER A 242 -6.12 6.18 -21.14
CA SER A 242 -5.40 7.39 -21.53
C SER A 242 -5.09 8.28 -20.33
N ALA A 243 -6.09 8.54 -19.47
CA ALA A 243 -5.91 9.31 -18.25
C ALA A 243 -4.86 8.67 -17.32
N ARG A 244 -4.87 7.34 -17.17
CA ARG A 244 -3.82 6.63 -16.43
C ARG A 244 -2.43 6.86 -17.00
N ALA A 245 -2.29 6.86 -18.33
CA ALA A 245 -1.01 7.11 -18.99
C ALA A 245 -0.49 8.54 -18.72
N ASP A 246 -1.39 9.53 -18.75
CA ASP A 246 -1.05 10.92 -18.45
C ASP A 246 -0.67 11.11 -16.97
N ILE A 247 -1.44 10.53 -16.05
CA ILE A 247 -1.13 10.52 -14.61
C ILE A 247 0.25 9.89 -14.36
N ARG A 248 0.52 8.74 -14.98
CA ARG A 248 1.82 8.07 -14.85
C ARG A 248 2.97 8.94 -15.35
N ARG A 249 2.82 9.57 -16.50
CA ARG A 249 3.83 10.48 -17.06
C ARG A 249 4.12 11.61 -16.09
N ARG A 250 3.06 12.30 -15.61
CA ARG A 250 3.19 13.37 -14.64
C ARG A 250 3.93 12.94 -13.37
N LEU A 251 3.60 11.77 -12.81
CA LEU A 251 4.27 11.24 -11.63
C LEU A 251 5.75 10.97 -11.87
N ILE A 252 6.11 10.42 -13.03
CA ILE A 252 7.49 10.18 -13.43
C ILE A 252 8.25 11.50 -13.57
N ASP A 253 7.66 12.50 -14.23
CA ASP A 253 8.26 13.82 -14.40
C ASP A 253 8.50 14.54 -13.05
N LEU A 254 7.55 14.40 -12.12
CA LEU A 254 7.69 14.95 -10.76
C LEU A 254 8.82 14.29 -9.98
N LEU A 255 8.94 12.99 -10.07
CA LEU A 255 9.90 12.19 -9.33
C LEU A 255 11.31 12.26 -9.94
N GLY A 256 11.42 12.27 -11.28
CA GLY A 256 12.70 12.10 -11.93
C GLY A 256 13.44 10.85 -11.45
N ASP A 257 14.77 10.90 -11.48
CA ASP A 257 15.61 9.77 -11.07
C ASP A 257 15.96 9.77 -9.57
N ASP A 258 15.78 10.88 -8.86
CA ASP A 258 16.28 11.11 -7.50
C ASP A 258 15.22 11.62 -6.50
N GLY A 259 13.97 11.76 -6.95
CA GLY A 259 12.89 12.33 -6.14
C GLY A 259 12.03 11.31 -5.40
N LEU A 260 11.46 11.75 -4.28
CA LEU A 260 10.40 11.07 -3.56
C LEU A 260 9.18 11.99 -3.43
N ILE A 261 7.98 11.40 -3.48
CA ILE A 261 6.76 12.06 -2.99
C ILE A 261 6.49 11.56 -1.58
N VAL A 262 6.29 12.49 -0.63
CA VAL A 262 5.87 12.18 0.75
C VAL A 262 4.39 12.48 0.90
N LEU A 263 3.66 11.53 1.51
CA LEU A 263 2.21 11.62 1.72
C LEU A 263 1.80 10.84 2.98
N PRO A 264 0.62 11.12 3.55
CA PRO A 264 0.02 10.23 4.53
C PRO A 264 -0.42 8.92 3.85
N THR A 265 -0.32 7.78 4.54
CA THR A 265 -0.78 6.50 4.01
C THR A 265 -2.31 6.41 4.03
N ALA A 266 -2.93 7.00 5.05
CA ALA A 266 -4.36 7.06 5.28
C ALA A 266 -4.75 8.45 5.79
N PRO A 267 -6.04 8.84 5.76
CA PRO A 267 -6.49 10.16 6.24
C PRO A 267 -6.32 10.37 7.75
N GLY A 268 -6.09 9.32 8.51
CA GLY A 268 -5.86 9.33 9.95
C GLY A 268 -5.63 7.91 10.49
N PRO A 269 -5.66 7.71 11.82
CA PRO A 269 -5.57 6.40 12.45
C PRO A 269 -6.69 5.44 12.02
N ALA A 270 -6.51 4.14 12.29
CA ALA A 270 -7.49 3.12 11.95
C ALA A 270 -8.90 3.44 12.51
N PRO A 271 -9.98 3.28 11.73
CA PRO A 271 -11.35 3.33 12.25
C PRO A 271 -11.62 2.25 13.30
N LEU A 272 -12.64 2.49 14.13
CA LEU A 272 -13.15 1.47 15.05
C LEU A 272 -13.70 0.27 14.27
N ARG A 273 -13.57 -0.91 14.84
CA ARG A 273 -14.19 -2.13 14.32
C ARG A 273 -15.70 -1.95 14.23
N ASN A 274 -16.32 -2.58 13.24
CA ASN A 274 -17.76 -2.53 12.99
C ASN A 274 -18.29 -1.11 12.69
N THR A 275 -17.44 -0.16 12.29
CA THR A 275 -17.90 1.12 11.75
C THR A 275 -18.62 0.87 10.42
N THR A 276 -19.80 1.46 10.24
CA THR A 276 -20.64 1.29 9.06
C THR A 276 -21.17 2.63 8.55
N GLY A 277 -21.87 2.60 7.41
CA GLY A 277 -22.56 3.76 6.85
C GLY A 277 -21.64 4.78 6.19
N GLU A 278 -22.19 5.99 5.98
CA GLU A 278 -21.55 7.06 5.22
C GLU A 278 -20.17 7.45 5.74
N LYS A 279 -19.99 7.47 7.06
CA LYS A 279 -18.70 7.79 7.68
C LYS A 279 -17.59 6.82 7.27
N LEU A 280 -17.90 5.53 7.16
CA LEU A 280 -16.92 4.54 6.70
C LEU A 280 -16.63 4.68 5.20
N GLU A 281 -17.65 4.97 4.39
CA GLU A 281 -17.49 5.15 2.95
C GLU A 281 -16.68 6.42 2.62
N ASP A 282 -16.89 7.54 3.32
CA ASP A 282 -16.06 8.74 3.21
C ASP A 282 -14.58 8.41 3.56
N TRP A 283 -14.37 7.70 4.68
CA TRP A 283 -13.03 7.28 5.08
C TRP A 283 -12.35 6.38 4.03
N ARG A 284 -13.08 5.42 3.49
CA ARG A 284 -12.59 4.54 2.41
C ARG A 284 -12.26 5.33 1.13
N GLY A 285 -13.11 6.29 0.77
CA GLY A 285 -12.90 7.18 -0.35
C GLY A 285 -11.58 7.96 -0.19
N LYS A 286 -11.38 8.62 0.93
CA LYS A 286 -10.15 9.35 1.25
C LYS A 286 -8.92 8.44 1.28
N THR A 287 -9.05 7.26 1.86
CA THR A 287 -7.98 6.24 1.86
C THR A 287 -7.58 5.84 0.45
N LEU A 288 -8.56 5.59 -0.42
CA LEU A 288 -8.29 5.18 -1.79
C LEU A 288 -7.72 6.33 -2.64
N GLN A 289 -8.10 7.58 -2.39
CA GLN A 289 -7.50 8.76 -3.02
C GLN A 289 -5.98 8.83 -2.79
N LEU A 290 -5.52 8.50 -1.59
CA LEU A 290 -4.09 8.45 -1.26
C LEU A 290 -3.40 7.21 -1.85
N CYS A 291 -4.06 6.06 -1.79
CA CYS A 291 -3.46 4.79 -2.20
C CYS A 291 -3.46 4.57 -3.71
N CYS A 292 -4.40 5.17 -4.48
CA CYS A 292 -4.46 4.97 -5.93
C CYS A 292 -3.25 5.55 -6.68
N ILE A 293 -2.55 6.54 -6.11
CA ILE A 293 -1.43 7.25 -6.74
C ILE A 293 -0.34 6.28 -7.22
N ALA A 294 0.22 5.49 -6.30
CA ALA A 294 1.23 4.49 -6.65
C ALA A 294 0.69 3.41 -7.58
N GLY A 295 -0.60 3.03 -7.44
CA GLY A 295 -1.27 2.07 -8.32
C GLY A 295 -1.37 2.57 -9.76
N LEU A 296 -1.85 3.80 -9.97
CA LEU A 296 -1.96 4.44 -11.29
C LEU A 296 -0.59 4.60 -11.95
N GLY A 297 0.42 5.03 -11.17
CA GLY A 297 1.79 5.18 -11.65
C GLY A 297 2.55 3.87 -11.84
N GLY A 298 2.10 2.77 -11.22
CA GLY A 298 2.87 1.52 -11.17
C GLY A 298 4.17 1.67 -10.37
N LEU A 299 4.16 2.50 -9.32
CA LEU A 299 5.33 2.98 -8.58
C LEU A 299 5.58 2.20 -7.28
N PRO A 300 6.84 2.12 -6.81
CA PRO A 300 7.17 1.58 -5.51
C PRO A 300 6.82 2.57 -4.40
N GLN A 301 6.27 2.07 -3.29
CA GLN A 301 5.89 2.85 -2.12
C GLN A 301 6.20 2.11 -0.83
N VAL A 302 6.82 2.80 0.14
CA VAL A 302 7.00 2.32 1.51
C VAL A 302 6.07 3.07 2.45
N THR A 303 5.38 2.35 3.33
CA THR A 303 4.71 2.90 4.50
C THR A 303 5.68 2.87 5.69
N LEU A 304 5.84 4.00 6.35
CA LEU A 304 6.76 4.26 7.46
C LEU A 304 5.94 4.37 8.77
N PRO A 305 6.17 3.50 9.78
CA PRO A 305 5.39 3.48 11.02
C PRO A 305 5.94 4.48 12.06
N TRP A 306 6.15 5.73 11.68
CA TRP A 306 6.89 6.70 12.49
C TRP A 306 6.01 7.75 13.17
N ALA A 307 4.71 7.75 12.94
CA ALA A 307 3.79 8.69 13.54
C ALA A 307 2.72 7.99 14.39
N ARG A 308 2.21 8.70 15.39
CA ARG A 308 1.06 8.32 16.20
C ARG A 308 0.16 9.52 16.42
N ILE A 309 -1.14 9.31 16.45
CA ILE A 309 -2.15 10.31 16.76
C ILE A 309 -3.05 9.73 17.83
N GLY A 310 -3.14 10.40 18.98
CA GLY A 310 -3.89 9.87 20.13
C GLY A 310 -3.42 8.48 20.58
N GLY A 311 -2.13 8.18 20.45
CA GLY A 311 -1.56 6.87 20.78
C GLY A 311 -1.74 5.80 19.68
N LEU A 312 -2.55 6.05 18.65
CA LEU A 312 -2.81 5.12 17.56
C LEU A 312 -1.80 5.30 16.43
N PRO A 313 -1.31 4.23 15.80
CA PRO A 313 -0.39 4.33 14.67
C PRO A 313 -1.03 5.02 13.47
N ILE A 314 -0.22 5.80 12.75
CA ILE A 314 -0.50 6.27 11.41
C ILE A 314 0.78 6.18 10.58
N GLY A 315 0.66 5.64 9.37
CA GLY A 315 1.77 5.55 8.43
C GLY A 315 1.95 6.85 7.65
N LEU A 316 3.20 7.27 7.50
CA LEU A 316 3.62 8.16 6.42
C LEU A 316 4.18 7.30 5.29
N SER A 317 3.94 7.71 4.05
CA SER A 317 4.41 7.00 2.88
C SER A 317 5.41 7.81 2.07
N VAL A 318 6.32 7.09 1.42
CA VAL A 318 7.24 7.65 0.42
C VAL A 318 7.10 6.84 -0.88
N ILE A 319 6.92 7.56 -2.00
CA ILE A 319 6.81 6.99 -3.34
C ILE A 319 8.07 7.40 -4.11
N ALA A 320 8.72 6.46 -4.79
CA ALA A 320 9.83 6.73 -5.70
C ALA A 320 9.44 6.49 -7.17
N GLY A 321 10.32 6.84 -8.09
CA GLY A 321 10.16 6.56 -9.51
C GLY A 321 10.12 5.06 -9.84
N PRO A 322 9.67 4.67 -11.05
CA PRO A 322 9.57 3.27 -11.44
C PRO A 322 10.95 2.59 -11.45
N GLY A 323 11.03 1.36 -10.91
CA GLY A 323 12.28 0.60 -10.81
C GLY A 323 13.24 1.09 -9.73
N ARG A 324 12.82 2.06 -8.90
CA ARG A 324 13.63 2.59 -7.79
C ARG A 324 13.39 1.84 -6.47
N ASP A 325 12.99 0.58 -6.55
CA ASP A 325 12.64 -0.26 -5.40
C ASP A 325 13.79 -0.39 -4.40
N VAL A 326 14.95 -0.83 -4.87
CA VAL A 326 16.13 -1.04 -4.02
C VAL A 326 16.69 0.26 -3.45
N PRO A 327 16.90 1.33 -4.23
CA PRO A 327 17.27 2.64 -3.70
C PRO A 327 16.31 3.18 -2.65
N LEU A 328 14.98 3.03 -2.86
CA LEU A 328 13.97 3.45 -1.90
C LEU A 328 14.09 2.69 -0.57
N LEU A 329 14.22 1.37 -0.62
CA LEU A 329 14.40 0.54 0.57
C LEU A 329 15.69 0.87 1.33
N GLN A 330 16.79 1.09 0.61
CA GLN A 330 18.09 1.48 1.19
C GLN A 330 18.01 2.86 1.87
N TRP A 331 17.36 3.83 1.22
CA TRP A 331 17.14 5.16 1.78
C TRP A 331 16.31 5.08 3.06
N VAL A 332 15.20 4.33 3.07
CA VAL A 332 14.37 4.11 4.27
C VAL A 332 15.19 3.49 5.40
N ARG A 333 16.00 2.49 5.10
CA ARG A 333 16.89 1.87 6.10
C ARG A 333 17.89 2.86 6.69
N HIS A 334 18.45 3.74 5.87
CA HIS A 334 19.41 4.76 6.30
C HIS A 334 18.75 5.77 7.25
N ILE A 335 17.67 6.43 6.82
CA ILE A 335 17.02 7.44 7.65
C ILE A 335 16.36 6.88 8.91
N ALA A 336 15.90 5.63 8.89
CA ALA A 336 15.33 4.98 10.08
C ALA A 336 16.38 4.82 11.19
N ARG A 337 17.64 4.55 10.83
CA ARG A 337 18.76 4.51 11.79
C ARG A 337 19.01 5.89 12.41
N ASP A 338 19.04 6.92 11.60
CA ASP A 338 19.40 8.26 12.03
C ASP A 338 18.27 8.92 12.85
N LEU A 339 17.00 8.64 12.50
CA LEU A 339 15.84 9.06 13.30
C LEU A 339 15.81 8.43 14.69
N ARG A 340 16.19 7.14 14.82
CA ARG A 340 16.31 6.47 16.12
C ARG A 340 17.46 7.05 16.94
N ALA A 341 18.62 7.27 16.35
CA ALA A 341 19.76 7.87 17.05
C ALA A 341 19.45 9.26 17.60
N ALA A 342 18.72 10.08 16.87
CA ALA A 342 18.29 11.41 17.30
C ALA A 342 17.25 11.40 18.45
N GLN A 343 16.45 10.34 18.59
CA GLN A 343 15.53 10.18 19.73
C GLN A 343 16.27 9.80 21.01
N THR A 344 17.35 9.04 20.92
CA THR A 344 18.17 8.60 22.07
C THR A 344 18.99 9.77 22.69
N ILE A 345 19.26 10.83 21.94
CA ILE A 345 20.01 12.00 22.41
C ILE A 345 19.10 13.01 23.16
N GLN A 346 17.77 12.90 23.00
CA GLN A 346 16.79 13.80 23.64
C GLN A 346 16.17 13.23 24.93
N THR A 347 16.55 11.99 25.30
CA THR A 347 16.23 11.35 26.59
C THR A 347 17.45 11.36 27.50
#